data_0923ba54ed1280dc2012a312ee1fc047
#
_entry.id   0923ba54ed1280dc2012a312ee1fc047
#
_cell.length_a   1.000
_cell.length_b   1.000
_cell.length_c   1.000
_cell.angle_alpha   90.00
_cell.angle_beta   90.00
_cell.angle_gamma   90.00
#
_symmetry.space_group_name_H-M   'P 1'
#
loop_
_entity.id
_entity.type
_entity.pdbx_description
1 polymer ?
#
loop_
_entity_poly.entity_id
_entity_poly.type
_entity_poly.pdbx_seq_one_letter_code
_entity_poly.pdbx_strand_id
1 'polypeptide(L)'
;MIKAHELNQIINLDIYGRGDDGYTTYLKNIVKDACADDYIHFKGRCNLEKIYPHYELFASFSLWETFGLSLMEAVGDGLAMVGLDVRYGNRLFIHPNENGYLVDFDVETDSQNKDKLCERTAAAIVKIFEDDDRLKKFHENSYKIAEEYKEHVIESKWMKLIKNIS
;
A
#
# COMPACT_ATOMS: atom_id res chain seq x y z
N MET A 1 0.69 1.37 -12.07
CA MET A 1 0.24 0.00 -12.42
C MET A 1 0.51 -0.35 -13.87
N ILE A 2 0.07 0.44 -14.85
CA ILE A 2 0.33 0.13 -16.27
C ILE A 2 1.81 -0.22 -16.49
N LYS A 3 2.74 0.66 -16.13
CA LYS A 3 4.19 0.38 -16.21
C LYS A 3 4.65 -0.88 -15.44
N ALA A 4 4.02 -1.19 -14.31
CA ALA A 4 4.36 -2.41 -13.55
C ALA A 4 3.90 -3.68 -14.28
N HIS A 5 2.70 -3.67 -14.85
CA HIS A 5 2.18 -4.77 -15.65
C HIS A 5 2.98 -4.98 -16.95
N GLU A 6 3.42 -3.90 -17.61
CA GLU A 6 4.31 -3.98 -18.78
C GLU A 6 5.64 -4.69 -18.46
N LEU A 7 6.17 -4.49 -17.24
CA LEU A 7 7.39 -5.14 -16.77
C LEU A 7 7.16 -6.58 -16.28
N ASN A 8 5.99 -6.84 -15.71
CA ASN A 8 5.63 -8.16 -15.21
C ASN A 8 4.10 -8.38 -15.35
N GLN A 9 3.70 -9.16 -16.34
CA GLN A 9 2.30 -9.37 -16.74
C GLN A 9 1.44 -10.13 -15.72
N ILE A 10 2.03 -10.71 -14.68
CA ILE A 10 1.24 -11.34 -13.59
C ILE A 10 0.64 -10.30 -12.63
N ILE A 11 1.13 -9.06 -12.65
CA ILE A 11 0.72 -8.01 -11.72
C ILE A 11 -0.60 -7.40 -12.20
N ASN A 12 -1.64 -7.57 -11.40
CA ASN A 12 -2.97 -7.00 -11.61
C ASN A 12 -3.29 -6.01 -10.47
N LEU A 13 -4.28 -5.15 -10.68
CA LEU A 13 -4.73 -4.18 -9.68
C LEU A 13 -6.24 -4.19 -9.53
N ASP A 14 -6.70 -4.38 -8.32
CA ASP A 14 -8.07 -4.10 -7.90
C ASP A 14 -8.11 -2.82 -7.04
N ILE A 15 -8.94 -1.86 -7.43
CA ILE A 15 -9.11 -0.57 -6.75
C ILE A 15 -10.41 -0.61 -5.96
N TYR A 16 -10.30 -0.53 -4.64
CA TYR A 16 -11.42 -0.53 -3.72
C TYR A 16 -11.67 0.87 -3.16
N GLY A 17 -12.92 1.19 -2.94
CA GLY A 17 -13.33 2.47 -2.38
C GLY A 17 -14.34 3.21 -3.26
N ARG A 18 -14.67 4.42 -2.82
CA ARG A 18 -15.49 5.36 -3.58
C ARG A 18 -14.78 6.71 -3.60
N GLY A 19 -14.58 7.22 -4.77
CA GLY A 19 -14.06 8.57 -5.01
C GLY A 19 -15.16 9.53 -5.49
N ASP A 20 -14.74 10.72 -5.83
CA ASP A 20 -15.55 11.66 -6.62
C ASP A 20 -15.86 11.05 -7.99
N ASP A 21 -17.10 11.21 -8.47
CA ASP A 21 -17.55 10.55 -9.70
C ASP A 21 -16.78 11.08 -10.93
N GLY A 22 -16.43 12.37 -10.97
CA GLY A 22 -15.66 12.96 -12.04
C GLY A 22 -14.22 12.42 -12.09
N TYR A 23 -13.58 12.34 -10.93
CA TYR A 23 -12.22 11.80 -10.82
C TYR A 23 -12.20 10.29 -11.10
N THR A 24 -13.19 9.55 -10.63
CA THR A 24 -13.33 8.12 -10.93
C THR A 24 -13.48 7.89 -12.43
N THR A 25 -14.29 8.71 -13.11
CA THR A 25 -14.46 8.66 -14.57
C THR A 25 -13.15 8.97 -15.30
N TYR A 26 -12.42 9.98 -14.85
CA TYR A 26 -11.10 10.32 -15.39
C TYR A 26 -10.11 9.14 -15.30
N LEU A 27 -10.04 8.46 -14.13
CA LEU A 27 -9.17 7.29 -13.96
C LEU A 27 -9.59 6.12 -14.85
N LYS A 28 -10.90 5.86 -14.99
CA LYS A 28 -11.41 4.82 -15.88
C LYS A 28 -11.05 5.10 -17.35
N ASN A 29 -11.09 6.36 -17.76
CA ASN A 29 -10.68 6.73 -19.11
C ASN A 29 -9.18 6.47 -19.33
N ILE A 30 -8.31 6.78 -18.35
CA ILE A 30 -6.88 6.44 -18.44
C ILE A 30 -6.67 4.93 -18.62
N VAL A 31 -7.38 4.11 -17.85
CA VAL A 31 -7.31 2.64 -17.95
C VAL A 31 -7.75 2.18 -19.33
N LYS A 32 -8.87 2.69 -19.82
CA LYS A 32 -9.40 2.36 -21.15
C LYS A 32 -8.48 2.81 -22.28
N ASP A 33 -7.96 4.04 -22.23
CA ASP A 33 -7.06 4.58 -23.26
C ASP A 33 -5.73 3.81 -23.34
N ALA A 34 -5.32 3.22 -22.21
CA ALA A 34 -4.16 2.34 -22.12
C ALA A 34 -4.48 0.85 -22.44
N CYS A 35 -5.73 0.51 -22.80
CA CYS A 35 -6.19 -0.88 -22.98
C CYS A 35 -5.85 -1.77 -21.76
N ALA A 36 -6.04 -1.24 -20.54
CA ALA A 36 -5.63 -1.86 -19.29
C ALA A 36 -6.80 -2.47 -18.49
N ASP A 37 -7.99 -2.56 -19.09
CA ASP A 37 -9.22 -3.05 -18.46
C ASP A 37 -9.14 -4.52 -18.04
N ASP A 38 -8.26 -5.30 -18.67
CA ASP A 38 -8.10 -6.73 -18.38
C ASP A 38 -7.33 -6.99 -17.07
N TYR A 39 -6.58 -5.99 -16.55
CA TYR A 39 -5.73 -6.15 -15.36
C TYR A 39 -5.85 -5.01 -14.34
N ILE A 40 -6.65 -3.97 -14.61
CA ILE A 40 -6.98 -2.90 -13.64
C ILE A 40 -8.49 -2.80 -13.48
N HIS A 41 -8.98 -3.10 -12.29
CA HIS A 41 -10.41 -3.18 -12.02
C HIS A 41 -10.84 -2.23 -10.90
N PHE A 42 -11.97 -1.53 -11.09
CA PHE A 42 -12.61 -0.72 -10.08
C PHE A 42 -13.72 -1.53 -9.40
N LYS A 43 -13.48 -2.01 -8.18
CA LYS A 43 -14.37 -2.91 -7.43
C LYS A 43 -15.41 -2.17 -6.56
N GLY A 44 -15.25 -0.85 -6.37
CA GLY A 44 -16.14 -0.08 -5.52
C GLY A 44 -15.95 -0.36 -4.02
N ARG A 45 -16.99 -0.10 -3.22
CA ARG A 45 -16.96 -0.36 -1.77
C ARG A 45 -17.29 -1.81 -1.45
N CYS A 46 -16.54 -2.38 -0.51
CA CYS A 46 -16.75 -3.73 -0.01
C CYS A 46 -16.29 -3.86 1.44
N ASN A 47 -16.53 -5.01 2.06
CA ASN A 47 -15.92 -5.34 3.35
C ASN A 47 -14.49 -5.87 3.09
N LEU A 48 -13.50 -5.05 3.42
CA LEU A 48 -12.09 -5.33 3.15
C LEU A 48 -11.54 -6.52 3.95
N GLU A 49 -12.05 -6.79 5.15
CA GLU A 49 -11.63 -7.94 5.97
C GLU A 49 -11.73 -9.29 5.22
N LYS A 50 -12.72 -9.42 4.33
CA LYS A 50 -12.92 -10.61 3.51
C LYS A 50 -12.09 -10.64 2.25
N ILE A 51 -11.43 -9.54 1.92
CA ILE A 51 -10.77 -9.31 0.64
C ILE A 51 -9.26 -9.37 0.76
N TYR A 52 -8.68 -8.77 1.78
CA TYR A 52 -7.24 -8.77 2.00
C TYR A 52 -6.58 -10.15 1.88
N PRO A 53 -7.15 -11.26 2.42
CA PRO A 53 -6.54 -12.58 2.31
C PRO A 53 -6.40 -13.12 0.87
N HIS A 54 -6.98 -12.45 -0.13
CA HIS A 54 -6.90 -12.85 -1.54
C HIS A 54 -5.84 -12.07 -2.33
N TYR A 55 -5.08 -11.20 -1.66
CA TYR A 55 -4.07 -10.35 -2.29
C TYR A 55 -2.70 -10.57 -1.66
N GLU A 56 -1.67 -10.36 -2.48
CA GLU A 56 -0.27 -10.48 -2.07
C GLU A 56 0.31 -9.13 -1.62
N LEU A 57 -0.22 -8.03 -2.17
CA LEU A 57 0.36 -6.71 -2.02
C LEU A 57 -0.72 -5.65 -1.77
N PHE A 58 -0.49 -4.79 -0.80
CA PHE A 58 -1.23 -3.54 -0.62
C PHE A 58 -0.40 -2.36 -1.09
N ALA A 59 -1.00 -1.48 -1.90
CA ALA A 59 -0.36 -0.30 -2.45
C ALA A 59 -1.01 1.00 -1.96
N SER A 60 -0.24 1.88 -1.31
CA SER A 60 -0.68 3.18 -0.81
C SER A 60 0.10 4.33 -1.46
N PHE A 61 -0.52 5.02 -2.40
CA PHE A 61 0.09 6.17 -3.09
C PHE A 61 -0.56 7.50 -2.71
N SER A 62 -1.15 7.57 -1.53
CA SER A 62 -1.60 8.84 -0.94
C SER A 62 -0.41 9.77 -0.77
N LEU A 63 -0.58 11.04 -1.15
CA LEU A 63 0.44 12.09 -0.97
C LEU A 63 0.54 12.55 0.50
N TRP A 64 -0.43 12.20 1.30
CA TRP A 64 -0.51 12.50 2.73
C TRP A 64 -1.32 11.44 3.44
N GLU A 65 -0.75 10.84 4.49
CA GLU A 65 -1.44 9.83 5.29
C GLU A 65 -1.15 10.05 6.78
N THR A 66 -2.18 10.35 7.56
CA THR A 66 -2.02 10.64 9.00
C THR A 66 -1.73 9.38 9.81
N PHE A 67 -2.58 8.37 9.71
CA PHE A 67 -2.40 7.08 10.36
C PHE A 67 -2.49 5.93 9.36
N GLY A 68 -3.58 5.86 8.57
CA GLY A 68 -3.77 4.84 7.57
C GLY A 68 -4.41 3.56 8.11
N LEU A 69 -5.70 3.60 8.44
CA LEU A 69 -6.42 2.42 8.90
C LEU A 69 -6.34 1.27 7.90
N SER A 70 -6.45 1.56 6.61
CA SER A 70 -6.32 0.55 5.56
C SER A 70 -4.91 -0.05 5.46
N LEU A 71 -3.87 0.72 5.80
CA LEU A 71 -2.50 0.20 5.92
C LEU A 71 -2.40 -0.76 7.10
N MET A 72 -2.95 -0.38 8.26
CA MET A 72 -2.96 -1.21 9.46
C MET A 72 -3.73 -2.52 9.22
N GLU A 73 -4.89 -2.44 8.58
CA GLU A 73 -5.70 -3.60 8.20
C GLU A 73 -4.92 -4.53 7.26
N ALA A 74 -4.30 -3.99 6.20
CA ALA A 74 -3.52 -4.77 5.24
C ALA A 74 -2.30 -5.46 5.89
N VAL A 75 -1.60 -4.78 6.79
CA VAL A 75 -0.51 -5.36 7.59
C VAL A 75 -1.04 -6.43 8.53
N GLY A 76 -2.25 -6.22 9.09
CA GLY A 76 -2.95 -7.19 9.94
C GLY A 76 -3.31 -8.49 9.23
N ASP A 77 -3.60 -8.41 7.94
CA ASP A 77 -3.85 -9.56 7.06
C ASP A 77 -2.57 -10.10 6.39
N GLY A 78 -1.41 -9.55 6.75
CA GLY A 78 -0.11 -10.05 6.33
C GLY A 78 0.29 -9.68 4.91
N LEU A 79 -0.28 -8.65 4.29
CA LEU A 79 0.10 -8.28 2.93
C LEU A 79 1.50 -7.66 2.89
N ALA A 80 2.23 -7.92 1.81
CA ALA A 80 3.40 -7.12 1.47
C ALA A 80 2.95 -5.68 1.17
N MET A 81 3.83 -4.71 1.41
CA MET A 81 3.44 -3.30 1.39
C MET A 81 4.28 -2.50 0.38
N VAL A 82 3.64 -1.59 -0.36
CA VAL A 82 4.34 -0.57 -1.12
C VAL A 82 3.63 0.77 -0.97
N GLY A 83 4.39 1.84 -0.82
CA GLY A 83 3.80 3.18 -0.74
C GLY A 83 4.81 4.29 -0.98
N LEU A 84 4.31 5.52 -1.08
CA LEU A 84 5.18 6.69 -1.11
C LEU A 84 5.78 6.94 0.27
N ASP A 85 7.01 7.45 0.32
CA ASP A 85 7.67 7.85 1.56
C ASP A 85 7.10 9.17 2.10
N VAL A 86 5.86 9.13 2.56
CA VAL A 86 5.14 10.26 3.15
C VAL A 86 4.91 10.07 4.64
N ARG A 87 4.76 11.19 5.36
CA ARG A 87 4.39 11.20 6.80
C ARG A 87 2.86 11.02 6.92
N TYR A 88 2.34 10.28 7.89
CA TYR A 88 3.03 9.50 8.93
C TYR A 88 2.72 8.00 8.72
N GLY A 89 1.50 7.66 8.28
CA GLY A 89 0.98 6.30 8.22
C GLY A 89 1.82 5.34 7.38
N ASN A 90 2.28 5.75 6.19
CA ASN A 90 3.11 4.89 5.37
C ASN A 90 4.38 4.44 6.12
N ARG A 91 5.06 5.35 6.81
CA ARG A 91 6.27 5.05 7.61
C ARG A 91 6.00 4.24 8.87
N LEU A 92 4.75 4.22 9.36
CA LEU A 92 4.37 3.41 10.52
C LEU A 92 4.19 1.94 10.15
N PHE A 93 3.70 1.66 8.95
CA PHE A 93 3.28 0.31 8.56
C PHE A 93 4.14 -0.29 7.44
N ILE A 94 4.92 0.51 6.72
CA ILE A 94 5.82 0.04 5.66
C ILE A 94 7.25 0.18 6.14
N HIS A 95 7.87 -0.94 6.48
CA HIS A 95 9.26 -1.02 6.90
C HIS A 95 10.11 -1.48 5.71
N PRO A 96 10.96 -0.61 5.14
CA PRO A 96 11.72 -0.91 3.94
C PRO A 96 12.59 -2.16 4.08
N ASN A 97 12.48 -3.08 3.12
CA ASN A 97 13.13 -4.38 3.06
C ASN A 97 12.72 -5.39 4.17
N GLU A 98 11.78 -5.03 5.04
CA GLU A 98 11.21 -5.94 6.05
C GLU A 98 9.87 -6.50 5.58
N ASN A 99 8.90 -5.62 5.28
CA ASN A 99 7.58 -6.01 4.79
C ASN A 99 7.19 -5.32 3.47
N GLY A 100 8.09 -4.54 2.86
CA GLY A 100 7.79 -3.86 1.61
C GLY A 100 8.80 -2.80 1.21
N TYR A 101 8.34 -1.82 0.44
CA TYR A 101 9.15 -0.70 -0.01
C TYR A 101 8.44 0.64 0.14
N LEU A 102 9.18 1.64 0.62
CA LEU A 102 8.82 3.05 0.49
C LEU A 102 9.53 3.63 -0.74
N VAL A 103 8.75 4.29 -1.59
CA VAL A 103 9.23 5.00 -2.77
C VAL A 103 9.46 6.45 -2.39
N ASP A 104 10.69 6.93 -2.54
CA ASP A 104 11.03 8.33 -2.30
C ASP A 104 10.04 9.24 -3.03
N PHE A 105 9.53 10.23 -2.29
CA PHE A 105 8.57 11.18 -2.81
C PHE A 105 8.92 12.59 -2.32
N ASP A 106 9.05 13.49 -3.27
CA ASP A 106 9.21 14.93 -3.04
C ASP A 106 8.17 15.72 -3.83
N VAL A 107 7.37 16.52 -3.13
CA VAL A 107 6.24 17.26 -3.73
C VAL A 107 6.70 18.21 -4.85
N GLU A 108 7.85 18.87 -4.69
CA GLU A 108 8.28 19.89 -5.64
C GLU A 108 8.79 19.24 -6.94
N THR A 109 9.64 18.23 -6.82
CA THR A 109 10.25 17.57 -7.98
C THR A 109 9.32 16.58 -8.66
N ASP A 110 8.56 15.79 -7.90
CA ASP A 110 7.71 14.74 -8.46
C ASP A 110 6.39 15.28 -9.06
N SER A 111 5.89 16.43 -8.58
CA SER A 111 4.75 17.10 -9.24
C SER A 111 5.09 17.55 -10.66
N GLN A 112 6.36 17.88 -10.92
CA GLN A 112 6.86 18.28 -12.22
C GLN A 112 7.30 17.09 -13.09
N ASN A 113 7.56 15.93 -12.51
CA ASN A 113 8.08 14.75 -13.19
C ASN A 113 7.37 13.46 -12.79
N LYS A 114 6.07 13.42 -13.04
CA LYS A 114 5.19 12.27 -12.68
C LYS A 114 5.65 10.96 -13.33
N ASP A 115 6.24 11.00 -14.51
CA ASP A 115 6.70 9.79 -15.21
C ASP A 115 7.82 9.10 -14.44
N LYS A 116 8.79 9.85 -13.91
CA LYS A 116 9.85 9.27 -13.09
C LYS A 116 9.32 8.69 -11.78
N LEU A 117 8.33 9.33 -11.15
CA LEU A 117 7.67 8.78 -9.98
C LEU A 117 6.97 7.45 -10.33
N CYS A 118 6.24 7.41 -11.45
CA CYS A 118 5.59 6.19 -11.93
C CYS A 118 6.60 5.07 -12.22
N GLU A 119 7.78 5.39 -12.75
CA GLU A 119 8.86 4.42 -13.01
C GLU A 119 9.43 3.84 -11.70
N ARG A 120 9.76 4.72 -10.73
CA ARG A 120 10.23 4.26 -9.42
C ARG A 120 9.20 3.40 -8.69
N THR A 121 7.94 3.80 -8.76
CA THR A 121 6.82 3.07 -8.17
C THR A 121 6.62 1.72 -8.83
N ALA A 122 6.64 1.66 -10.17
CA ALA A 122 6.53 0.41 -10.92
C ALA A 122 7.69 -0.54 -10.58
N ALA A 123 8.92 -0.03 -10.53
CA ALA A 123 10.10 -0.82 -10.16
C ALA A 123 9.98 -1.40 -8.73
N ALA A 124 9.49 -0.61 -7.77
CA ALA A 124 9.26 -1.08 -6.40
C ALA A 124 8.22 -2.20 -6.33
N ILE A 125 7.12 -2.09 -7.08
CA ILE A 125 6.10 -3.12 -7.16
C ILE A 125 6.67 -4.40 -7.79
N VAL A 126 7.30 -4.29 -8.96
CA VAL A 126 7.87 -5.45 -9.69
C VAL A 126 8.88 -6.19 -8.82
N LYS A 127 9.75 -5.44 -8.15
CA LYS A 127 10.77 -6.00 -7.25
C LYS A 127 10.19 -6.89 -6.15
N ILE A 128 8.97 -6.63 -5.67
CA ILE A 128 8.31 -7.48 -4.67
C ILE A 128 8.06 -8.90 -5.24
N PHE A 129 7.67 -8.97 -6.51
CA PHE A 129 7.28 -10.22 -7.18
C PHE A 129 8.43 -10.95 -7.91
N GLU A 130 9.68 -10.44 -7.85
CA GLU A 130 10.84 -11.09 -8.45
C GLU A 130 11.38 -12.28 -7.65
N ASP A 131 10.96 -12.42 -6.37
CA ASP A 131 11.53 -13.38 -5.44
C ASP A 131 10.45 -13.83 -4.45
N ASP A 132 10.01 -15.07 -4.61
CA ASP A 132 8.93 -15.67 -3.81
C ASP A 132 9.30 -15.80 -2.33
N ASP A 133 10.56 -16.09 -2.02
CA ASP A 133 11.05 -16.19 -0.63
C ASP A 133 11.02 -14.83 0.05
N ARG A 134 11.36 -13.76 -0.67
CA ARG A 134 11.25 -12.39 -0.19
C ARG A 134 9.80 -11.98 0.02
N LEU A 135 8.91 -12.27 -0.92
CA LEU A 135 7.48 -12.00 -0.78
C LEU A 135 6.90 -12.70 0.46
N LYS A 136 7.19 -13.98 0.63
CA LYS A 136 6.80 -14.75 1.81
C LYS A 136 7.31 -14.13 3.11
N LYS A 137 8.58 -13.71 3.13
CA LYS A 137 9.18 -13.02 4.28
C LYS A 137 8.48 -11.69 4.58
N PHE A 138 8.09 -10.95 3.55
CA PHE A 138 7.34 -9.70 3.72
C PHE A 138 5.98 -9.96 4.37
N HIS A 139 5.26 -11.00 3.95
CA HIS A 139 4.01 -11.43 4.56
C HIS A 139 4.20 -11.79 6.05
N GLU A 140 5.18 -12.61 6.37
CA GLU A 140 5.50 -12.99 7.76
C GLU A 140 5.86 -11.78 8.63
N ASN A 141 6.57 -10.81 8.09
CA ASN A 141 6.96 -9.61 8.82
C ASN A 141 5.80 -8.62 8.98
N SER A 142 4.88 -8.53 8.02
CA SER A 142 3.65 -7.76 8.19
C SER A 142 2.85 -8.24 9.39
N TYR A 143 2.65 -9.54 9.56
CA TYR A 143 2.02 -10.08 10.76
C TYR A 143 2.76 -9.70 12.05
N LYS A 144 4.10 -9.71 12.06
CA LYS A 144 4.89 -9.30 13.25
C LYS A 144 4.71 -7.82 13.56
N ILE A 145 4.67 -6.96 12.54
CA ILE A 145 4.41 -5.52 12.72
C ILE A 145 3.00 -5.32 13.30
N ALA A 146 2.00 -6.05 12.80
CA ALA A 146 0.62 -5.96 13.29
C ALA A 146 0.50 -6.34 14.79
N GLU A 147 1.33 -7.25 15.31
CA GLU A 147 1.34 -7.61 16.74
C GLU A 147 1.54 -6.40 17.64
N GLU A 148 2.30 -5.38 17.19
CA GLU A 148 2.55 -4.17 17.98
C GLU A 148 1.32 -3.27 18.16
N TYR A 149 0.29 -3.49 17.35
CA TYR A 149 -0.95 -2.70 17.33
C TYR A 149 -2.14 -3.46 17.94
N LYS A 150 -1.92 -4.67 18.48
CA LYS A 150 -2.97 -5.40 19.18
C LYS A 150 -3.42 -4.66 20.45
N GLU A 151 -4.71 -4.79 20.77
CA GLU A 151 -5.37 -4.08 21.87
C GLU A 151 -4.57 -4.18 23.17
N HIS A 152 -4.21 -5.37 23.62
CA HIS A 152 -3.47 -5.59 24.87
C HIS A 152 -2.07 -4.94 24.87
N VAL A 153 -1.42 -4.82 23.71
CA VAL A 153 -0.12 -4.13 23.58
C VAL A 153 -0.31 -2.63 23.73
N ILE A 154 -1.32 -2.08 23.06
CA ILE A 154 -1.66 -0.65 23.14
C ILE A 154 -2.11 -0.30 24.57
N GLU A 155 -2.97 -1.09 25.20
CA GLU A 155 -3.37 -0.91 26.60
C GLU A 155 -2.15 -0.88 27.54
N SER A 156 -1.22 -1.83 27.34
CA SER A 156 0.02 -1.86 28.14
C SER A 156 0.86 -0.60 27.97
N LYS A 157 0.97 -0.07 26.73
CA LYS A 157 1.66 1.20 26.44
C LYS A 157 0.98 2.37 27.16
N TRP A 158 -0.35 2.45 27.13
CA TRP A 158 -1.14 3.46 27.84
C TRP A 158 -0.98 3.36 29.36
N MET A 159 -1.08 2.17 29.92
CA MET A 159 -0.92 1.98 31.38
C MET A 159 0.46 2.40 31.88
N LYS A 160 1.53 2.14 31.10
CA LYS A 160 2.88 2.62 31.41
C LYS A 160 2.96 4.14 31.39
N LEU A 161 2.36 4.77 30.38
CA LEU A 161 2.35 6.23 30.25
C LEU A 161 1.64 6.89 31.45
N ILE A 162 0.46 6.40 31.80
CA ILE A 162 -0.34 6.92 32.91
C ILE A 162 0.43 6.80 34.24
N LYS A 163 1.08 5.67 34.50
CA LYS A 163 1.88 5.46 35.73
C LYS A 163 3.08 6.39 35.83
N ASN A 164 3.62 6.84 34.71
CA ASN A 164 4.77 7.76 34.70
C ASN A 164 4.37 9.24 34.90
N ILE A 165 3.09 9.55 34.80
CA ILE A 165 2.53 10.91 34.99
C ILE A 165 1.95 11.08 36.40
N SER A 166 1.67 9.98 37.09
CA SER A 166 1.16 9.94 38.48
C SER A 166 2.30 9.98 39.49
#